data_5e6662cd737de35037148c67562ac2b5
#
_entry.id   5e6662cd737de35037148c67562ac2b5
#
_cell.length_a   1.000
_cell.length_b   1.000
_cell.length_c   1.000
_cell.angle_alpha   90.00
_cell.angle_beta   90.00
_cell.angle_gamma   90.00
#
_symmetry.space_group_name_H-M   'P 1'
#
loop_
_entity.id
_entity.type
_entity.pdbx_description
1 polymer ?
#
loop_
_entity_poly.entity_id
_entity_poly.type
_entity_poly.pdbx_seq_one_letter_code
_entity_poly.pdbx_strand_id
1 'polypeptide(L)'
;MPLDSIHQKSILNLGSTLFLVAIIIIGCQSSAKKVENAEDKVQEAKKDLMESKKDLYQVRLDTISNYEQFKIEADKIIIAQEKNIAEIKAGLASKKKDIKADYEKKLVELENKNNELKKKLADYKDDGQDKWIDFKNEFNHDMDELGKVFKNLTVENIK
;
A
#
# COMPACT_ATOMS: atom_id res chain seq x y z
N MET A 1 26.72 -61.91 -33.64
CA MET A 1 25.46 -61.35 -34.18
C MET A 1 24.83 -60.49 -33.10
N PRO A 2 24.73 -59.18 -33.29
CA PRO A 2 24.23 -58.27 -32.24
C PRO A 2 22.74 -58.02 -32.47
N LEU A 3 21.88 -58.60 -31.65
CA LEU A 3 20.43 -58.38 -31.62
C LEU A 3 19.97 -57.40 -30.52
N ASP A 4 20.88 -56.87 -29.74
CA ASP A 4 20.55 -56.02 -28.56
C ASP A 4 20.45 -54.53 -28.86
N SER A 5 20.80 -54.08 -30.08
CA SER A 5 20.88 -52.64 -30.41
C SER A 5 19.49 -52.01 -30.76
N ILE A 6 18.49 -52.79 -31.12
CA ILE A 6 17.23 -52.30 -31.63
C ILE A 6 16.24 -52.04 -30.48
N HIS A 7 16.27 -52.85 -29.44
CA HIS A 7 15.41 -52.67 -28.26
C HIS A 7 15.76 -51.44 -27.40
N GLN A 8 17.07 -51.12 -27.34
CA GLN A 8 17.52 -49.99 -26.52
C GLN A 8 17.16 -48.61 -27.09
N LYS A 9 17.09 -48.50 -28.42
CA LYS A 9 16.66 -47.25 -29.07
C LYS A 9 15.16 -46.99 -28.99
N SER A 10 14.34 -48.04 -28.91
CA SER A 10 12.90 -47.93 -28.80
C SER A 10 12.44 -47.46 -27.39
N ILE A 11 13.13 -47.88 -26.36
CA ILE A 11 12.83 -47.51 -24.97
C ILE A 11 13.22 -46.04 -24.68
N LEU A 12 14.32 -45.54 -25.27
CA LEU A 12 14.74 -44.15 -25.12
C LEU A 12 13.75 -43.16 -25.80
N ASN A 13 13.16 -43.53 -26.92
CA ASN A 13 12.19 -42.66 -27.61
C ASN A 13 10.82 -42.62 -26.89
N LEU A 14 10.41 -43.71 -26.22
CA LEU A 14 9.14 -43.74 -25.48
C LEU A 14 9.21 -42.88 -24.20
N GLY A 15 10.36 -42.87 -23.53
CA GLY A 15 10.58 -42.00 -22.34
C GLY A 15 10.60 -40.52 -22.64
N SER A 16 11.13 -40.13 -23.81
CA SER A 16 11.24 -38.73 -24.20
C SER A 16 9.89 -38.11 -24.58
N THR A 17 8.99 -38.88 -25.20
CA THR A 17 7.65 -38.40 -25.59
C THR A 17 6.70 -38.27 -24.39
N LEU A 18 6.84 -39.13 -23.37
CA LEU A 18 6.04 -39.03 -22.14
C LEU A 18 6.42 -37.83 -21.27
N PHE A 19 7.71 -37.44 -21.27
CA PHE A 19 8.17 -36.30 -20.52
C PHE A 19 7.74 -34.96 -21.12
N LEU A 20 7.64 -34.88 -22.45
CA LEU A 20 7.15 -33.66 -23.15
C LEU A 20 5.64 -33.43 -22.96
N VAL A 21 4.83 -34.48 -22.84
CA VAL A 21 3.39 -34.34 -22.59
C VAL A 21 3.11 -33.88 -21.14
N ALA A 22 3.94 -34.29 -20.14
CA ALA A 22 3.79 -33.88 -18.77
C ALA A 22 4.05 -32.37 -18.54
N ILE A 23 4.91 -31.75 -19.36
CA ILE A 23 5.24 -30.30 -19.24
C ILE A 23 4.09 -29.42 -19.76
N ILE A 24 3.26 -29.88 -20.68
CA ILE A 24 2.16 -29.12 -21.26
C ILE A 24 0.97 -28.98 -20.29
N ILE A 25 0.82 -29.90 -19.32
CA ILE A 25 -0.29 -29.90 -18.37
C ILE A 25 -0.08 -28.88 -17.22
N ILE A 26 1.18 -28.49 -16.95
CA ILE A 26 1.49 -27.52 -15.89
C ILE A 26 1.29 -26.06 -16.37
N GLY A 27 1.10 -25.84 -17.68
CA GLY A 27 1.02 -24.51 -18.31
C GLY A 27 -0.34 -23.83 -18.34
N CYS A 28 -1.44 -24.50 -17.96
CA CYS A 28 -2.79 -23.95 -18.01
C CYS A 28 -3.29 -23.39 -16.68
N GLN A 29 -2.48 -22.66 -15.93
CA GLN A 29 -3.06 -21.63 -15.10
C GLN A 29 -3.51 -20.49 -16.02
N SER A 30 -4.83 -20.27 -16.09
CA SER A 30 -5.39 -19.26 -16.99
C SER A 30 -4.64 -17.95 -16.77
N SER A 31 -4.28 -17.26 -17.83
CA SER A 31 -3.58 -15.97 -17.77
C SER A 31 -4.33 -14.95 -16.91
N ALA A 32 -5.66 -15.04 -16.84
CA ALA A 32 -6.51 -14.26 -15.96
C ALA A 32 -6.16 -14.47 -14.48
N LYS A 33 -5.97 -15.72 -14.03
CA LYS A 33 -5.63 -16.03 -12.64
C LYS A 33 -4.21 -15.58 -12.24
N LYS A 34 -3.28 -15.53 -13.21
CA LYS A 34 -1.94 -14.98 -12.98
C LYS A 34 -1.97 -13.46 -12.85
N VAL A 35 -2.82 -12.78 -13.64
CA VAL A 35 -3.01 -11.33 -13.54
C VAL A 35 -3.67 -10.98 -12.21
N GLU A 36 -4.76 -11.66 -11.83
CA GLU A 36 -5.44 -11.49 -10.54
C GLU A 36 -4.46 -11.65 -9.35
N ASN A 37 -3.69 -12.73 -9.31
CA ASN A 37 -2.68 -12.95 -8.27
C ASN A 37 -1.55 -11.89 -8.27
N ALA A 38 -1.23 -11.31 -9.43
CA ALA A 38 -0.23 -10.25 -9.50
C ALA A 38 -0.81 -8.91 -9.01
N GLU A 39 -2.07 -8.63 -9.32
CA GLU A 39 -2.79 -7.46 -8.82
C GLU A 39 -2.95 -7.51 -7.29
N ASP A 40 -3.32 -8.66 -6.72
CA ASP A 40 -3.42 -8.86 -5.27
C ASP A 40 -2.08 -8.58 -4.57
N LYS A 41 -0.97 -9.10 -5.09
CA LYS A 41 0.37 -8.85 -4.54
C LYS A 41 0.77 -7.38 -4.62
N VAL A 42 0.40 -6.68 -5.69
CA VAL A 42 0.66 -5.24 -5.83
C VAL A 42 -0.15 -4.45 -4.79
N GLN A 43 -1.39 -4.83 -4.52
CA GLN A 43 -2.21 -4.19 -3.50
C GLN A 43 -1.67 -4.45 -2.09
N GLU A 44 -1.28 -5.68 -1.78
CA GLU A 44 -0.65 -6.03 -0.51
C GLU A 44 0.64 -5.23 -0.29
N ALA A 45 1.53 -5.18 -1.29
CA ALA A 45 2.75 -4.40 -1.22
C ALA A 45 2.51 -2.88 -1.05
N LYS A 46 1.46 -2.33 -1.65
CA LYS A 46 1.06 -0.93 -1.44
C LYS A 46 0.60 -0.68 -0.01
N LYS A 47 -0.19 -1.61 0.56
CA LYS A 47 -0.64 -1.54 1.94
C LYS A 47 0.53 -1.57 2.91
N ASP A 48 1.47 -2.50 2.73
CA ASP A 48 2.66 -2.63 3.57
C ASP A 48 3.55 -1.39 3.49
N LEU A 49 3.68 -0.82 2.28
CA LEU A 49 4.41 0.43 2.08
C LEU A 49 3.74 1.60 2.81
N MET A 50 2.40 1.69 2.78
CA MET A 50 1.66 2.75 3.49
C MET A 50 1.83 2.62 5.02
N GLU A 51 1.74 1.40 5.55
CA GLU A 51 1.95 1.12 6.98
C GLU A 51 3.39 1.47 7.41
N SER A 52 4.39 1.03 6.64
CA SER A 52 5.79 1.36 6.90
C SER A 52 6.07 2.87 6.85
N LYS A 53 5.43 3.59 5.94
CA LYS A 53 5.55 5.06 5.88
C LYS A 53 4.92 5.73 7.10
N LYS A 54 3.73 5.27 7.52
CA LYS A 54 3.05 5.77 8.72
C LYS A 54 3.95 5.59 9.95
N ASP A 55 4.49 4.40 10.14
CA ASP A 55 5.36 4.08 11.28
C ASP A 55 6.63 4.94 11.27
N LEU A 56 7.23 5.12 10.09
CA LEU A 56 8.38 6.00 9.93
C LEU A 56 8.05 7.46 10.29
N TYR A 57 6.89 7.97 9.87
CA TYR A 57 6.45 9.33 10.20
C TYR A 57 6.23 9.49 11.71
N GLN A 58 5.58 8.50 12.33
CA GLN A 58 5.36 8.50 13.78
C GLN A 58 6.68 8.55 14.55
N VAL A 59 7.61 7.65 14.24
CA VAL A 59 8.94 7.63 14.87
C VAL A 59 9.68 8.96 14.69
N ARG A 60 9.62 9.56 13.50
CA ARG A 60 10.25 10.85 13.24
C ARG A 60 9.68 11.96 14.11
N LEU A 61 8.35 12.07 14.18
CA LEU A 61 7.70 13.09 15.01
C LEU A 61 7.94 12.86 16.49
N ASP A 62 7.92 11.61 16.96
CA ASP A 62 8.14 11.26 18.36
C ASP A 62 9.55 11.61 18.83
N THR A 63 10.55 11.48 17.96
CA THR A 63 11.96 11.75 18.31
C THR A 63 12.32 13.24 18.34
N ILE A 64 11.50 14.10 17.75
CA ILE A 64 11.77 15.54 17.70
C ILE A 64 11.34 16.21 19.00
N SER A 65 12.27 16.88 19.66
CA SER A 65 12.03 17.61 20.92
C SER A 65 11.81 19.12 20.72
N ASN A 66 12.15 19.65 19.55
CA ASN A 66 12.10 21.07 19.22
C ASN A 66 10.92 21.38 18.30
N TYR A 67 10.09 22.37 18.62
CA TYR A 67 8.91 22.76 17.86
C TYR A 67 9.20 23.11 16.39
N GLU A 68 10.24 23.89 16.13
CA GLU A 68 10.55 24.32 14.76
C GLU A 68 10.91 23.13 13.85
N GLN A 69 11.67 22.18 14.35
CA GLN A 69 11.97 20.95 13.61
C GLN A 69 10.73 20.08 13.43
N PHE A 70 9.91 19.98 14.48
CA PHE A 70 8.64 19.25 14.41
C PHE A 70 7.72 19.84 13.34
N LYS A 71 7.56 21.16 13.32
CA LYS A 71 6.74 21.88 12.36
C LYS A 71 7.19 21.60 10.92
N ILE A 72 8.50 21.68 10.66
CA ILE A 72 9.07 21.40 9.34
C ILE A 72 8.79 19.95 8.91
N GLU A 73 8.95 18.99 9.81
CA GLU A 73 8.74 17.58 9.47
C GLU A 73 7.24 17.26 9.34
N ALA A 74 6.39 17.79 10.20
CA ALA A 74 4.94 17.65 10.12
C ALA A 74 4.38 18.26 8.81
N ASP A 75 4.84 19.42 8.40
CA ASP A 75 4.46 20.03 7.12
C ASP A 75 4.83 19.15 5.92
N LYS A 76 6.04 18.56 5.92
CA LYS A 76 6.45 17.61 4.85
C LYS A 76 5.53 16.39 4.79
N ILE A 77 5.14 15.86 5.95
CA ILE A 77 4.26 14.70 6.04
C ILE A 77 2.86 15.06 5.52
N ILE A 78 2.30 16.21 5.94
CA ILE A 78 1.00 16.72 5.48
C ILE A 78 0.98 16.87 3.96
N ILE A 79 2.01 17.48 3.37
CA ILE A 79 2.15 17.64 1.91
C ILE A 79 2.23 16.29 1.20
N ALA A 80 2.96 15.33 1.75
CA ALA A 80 3.04 13.99 1.19
C ALA A 80 1.68 13.27 1.22
N GLN A 81 0.89 13.49 2.27
CA GLN A 81 -0.47 12.97 2.38
C GLN A 81 -1.44 13.63 1.40
N GLU A 82 -1.38 14.96 1.22
CA GLU A 82 -2.15 15.67 0.19
C GLU A 82 -1.90 15.06 -1.21
N LYS A 83 -0.65 14.77 -1.53
CA LYS A 83 -0.28 14.10 -2.78
C LYS A 83 -0.88 12.69 -2.89
N ASN A 84 -0.77 11.89 -1.84
CA ASN A 84 -1.36 10.54 -1.81
C ASN A 84 -2.89 10.58 -1.98
N ILE A 85 -3.58 11.51 -1.32
CA ILE A 85 -5.03 11.72 -1.46
C ILE A 85 -5.38 12.07 -2.92
N ALA A 86 -4.63 12.98 -3.54
CA ALA A 86 -4.84 13.37 -4.93
C ALA A 86 -4.63 12.19 -5.91
N GLU A 87 -3.62 11.35 -5.69
CA GLU A 87 -3.36 10.15 -6.48
C GLU A 87 -4.50 9.12 -6.36
N ILE A 88 -5.02 8.88 -5.13
CA ILE A 88 -6.16 8.00 -4.91
C ILE A 88 -7.40 8.56 -5.62
N LYS A 89 -7.66 9.86 -5.50
CA LYS A 89 -8.79 10.55 -6.15
C LYS A 89 -8.73 10.44 -7.68
N ALA A 90 -7.55 10.59 -8.28
CA ALA A 90 -7.34 10.40 -9.71
C ALA A 90 -7.62 8.94 -10.14
N GLY A 91 -7.20 7.97 -9.34
CA GLY A 91 -7.46 6.55 -9.59
C GLY A 91 -8.94 6.16 -9.51
N LEU A 92 -9.75 6.90 -8.77
CA LEU A 92 -11.20 6.63 -8.64
C LEU A 92 -11.99 6.93 -9.91
N ALA A 93 -11.47 7.76 -10.82
CA ALA A 93 -12.15 8.10 -12.06
C ALA A 93 -12.42 6.85 -12.93
N SER A 94 -11.60 5.81 -12.81
CA SER A 94 -11.68 4.55 -13.56
C SER A 94 -12.49 3.44 -12.86
N LYS A 95 -12.99 3.66 -11.63
CA LYS A 95 -13.69 2.63 -10.85
C LYS A 95 -15.19 2.56 -11.16
N LYS A 96 -15.79 1.37 -10.90
CA LYS A 96 -17.24 1.14 -11.05
C LYS A 96 -18.04 2.03 -10.11
N LYS A 97 -19.24 2.43 -10.55
CA LYS A 97 -20.10 3.41 -9.89
C LYS A 97 -20.49 3.05 -8.45
N ASP A 98 -20.71 1.75 -8.19
CA ASP A 98 -21.17 1.28 -6.88
C ASP A 98 -20.09 1.39 -5.78
N ILE A 99 -18.83 1.28 -6.16
CA ILE A 99 -17.68 1.39 -5.25
C ILE A 99 -17.30 2.87 -5.06
N LYS A 100 -17.56 3.69 -6.07
CA LYS A 100 -17.13 5.09 -6.14
C LYS A 100 -17.68 5.96 -5.01
N ALA A 101 -18.97 5.82 -4.66
CA ALA A 101 -19.62 6.67 -3.66
C ALA A 101 -19.03 6.51 -2.25
N ASP A 102 -18.73 5.28 -1.84
CA ASP A 102 -18.12 4.99 -0.53
C ASP A 102 -16.68 5.52 -0.47
N TYR A 103 -15.94 5.40 -1.58
CA TYR A 103 -14.60 5.95 -1.70
C TYR A 103 -14.56 7.46 -1.66
N GLU A 104 -15.47 8.12 -2.37
CA GLU A 104 -15.58 9.59 -2.35
C GLU A 104 -15.84 10.10 -0.93
N LYS A 105 -16.69 9.42 -0.16
CA LYS A 105 -16.96 9.78 1.23
C LYS A 105 -15.69 9.66 2.10
N LYS A 106 -14.97 8.56 1.99
CA LYS A 106 -13.71 8.34 2.74
C LYS A 106 -12.61 9.29 2.32
N LEU A 107 -12.54 9.65 1.02
CA LEU A 107 -11.60 10.67 0.55
C LEU A 107 -11.91 12.04 1.13
N VAL A 108 -13.17 12.43 1.20
CA VAL A 108 -13.57 13.69 1.85
C VAL A 108 -13.19 13.68 3.33
N GLU A 109 -13.36 12.56 4.02
CA GLU A 109 -12.90 12.41 5.41
C GLU A 109 -11.37 12.58 5.53
N LEU A 110 -10.59 11.96 4.64
CA LEU A 110 -9.13 12.13 4.60
C LEU A 110 -8.70 13.58 4.32
N GLU A 111 -9.33 14.22 3.33
CA GLU A 111 -9.08 15.63 3.00
C GLU A 111 -9.35 16.53 4.22
N ASN A 112 -10.47 16.30 4.91
CA ASN A 112 -10.85 17.08 6.10
C ASN A 112 -9.85 16.88 7.24
N LYS A 113 -9.52 15.64 7.60
CA LYS A 113 -8.54 15.33 8.66
C LYS A 113 -7.16 15.93 8.35
N ASN A 114 -6.72 15.85 7.11
CA ASN A 114 -5.44 16.45 6.70
C ASN A 114 -5.45 17.98 6.81
N ASN A 115 -6.56 18.61 6.42
CA ASN A 115 -6.73 20.06 6.57
C ASN A 115 -6.82 20.50 8.04
N GLU A 116 -7.44 19.71 8.91
CA GLU A 116 -7.49 19.95 10.35
C GLU A 116 -6.09 19.89 10.96
N LEU A 117 -5.28 18.90 10.60
CA LEU A 117 -3.88 18.79 11.02
C LEU A 117 -3.06 20.01 10.57
N LYS A 118 -3.22 20.41 9.31
CA LYS A 118 -2.56 21.59 8.75
C LYS A 118 -2.92 22.85 9.51
N LYS A 119 -4.20 23.04 9.82
CA LYS A 119 -4.70 24.17 10.60
C LYS A 119 -4.16 24.10 12.03
N LYS A 120 -4.23 22.95 12.71
CA LYS A 120 -3.72 22.76 14.06
C LYS A 120 -2.23 23.12 14.14
N LEU A 121 -1.42 22.73 13.17
CA LEU A 121 0.00 23.07 13.08
C LEU A 121 0.24 24.56 12.84
N ALA A 122 -0.58 25.20 12.02
CA ALA A 122 -0.47 26.64 11.75
C ALA A 122 -0.92 27.52 12.92
N ASP A 123 -1.95 27.08 13.65
CA ASP A 123 -2.54 27.83 14.76
C ASP A 123 -1.76 27.69 16.07
N TYR A 124 -0.91 26.66 16.19
CA TYR A 124 -0.12 26.44 17.39
C TYR A 124 0.86 27.59 17.64
N LYS A 125 0.86 28.08 18.87
CA LYS A 125 1.82 29.06 19.38
C LYS A 125 2.66 28.40 20.46
N ASP A 126 3.98 28.54 20.37
CA ASP A 126 4.91 27.99 21.36
C ASP A 126 4.85 28.81 22.66
N ASP A 127 3.92 28.41 23.53
CA ASP A 127 3.65 29.05 24.82
C ASP A 127 4.32 28.31 26.02
N GLY A 128 5.36 27.53 25.76
CA GLY A 128 6.15 26.83 26.76
C GLY A 128 6.11 25.30 26.68
N GLN A 129 7.02 24.68 27.46
CA GLN A 129 7.34 23.25 27.35
C GLN A 129 6.12 22.32 27.58
N ASP A 130 5.29 22.60 28.57
CA ASP A 130 4.14 21.74 28.90
C ASP A 130 3.10 21.75 27.76
N LYS A 131 2.78 22.94 27.26
CA LYS A 131 1.86 23.08 26.11
C LYS A 131 2.42 22.47 24.83
N TRP A 132 3.73 22.53 24.66
CA TRP A 132 4.39 21.85 23.55
C TRP A 132 4.23 20.32 23.61
N ILE A 133 4.43 19.73 24.78
CA ILE A 133 4.27 18.28 24.97
C ILE A 133 2.83 17.85 24.69
N ASP A 134 1.85 18.58 25.20
CA ASP A 134 0.43 18.30 25.00
C ASP A 134 0.05 18.42 23.53
N PHE A 135 0.45 19.49 22.86
CA PHE A 135 0.24 19.70 21.43
C PHE A 135 0.86 18.56 20.60
N LYS A 136 2.11 18.20 20.88
CA LYS A 136 2.81 17.13 20.17
C LYS A 136 2.07 15.80 20.30
N ASN A 137 1.63 15.44 21.50
CA ASN A 137 0.90 14.20 21.76
C ASN A 137 -0.43 14.18 21.02
N GLU A 138 -1.19 15.28 21.05
CA GLU A 138 -2.47 15.39 20.35
C GLU A 138 -2.28 15.36 18.84
N PHE A 139 -1.30 16.06 18.32
CA PHE A 139 -0.98 16.05 16.88
C PHE A 139 -0.58 14.66 16.39
N ASN A 140 0.28 13.97 17.14
CA ASN A 140 0.70 12.60 16.82
C ASN A 140 -0.48 11.61 16.84
N HIS A 141 -1.41 11.77 17.80
CA HIS A 141 -2.64 10.99 17.85
C HIS A 141 -3.49 11.20 16.59
N ASP A 142 -3.72 12.46 16.19
CA ASP A 142 -4.50 12.79 15.00
C ASP A 142 -3.84 12.28 13.70
N MET A 143 -2.51 12.32 13.64
CA MET A 143 -1.73 11.73 12.53
C MET A 143 -1.91 10.21 12.45
N ASP A 144 -1.94 9.52 13.60
CA ASP A 144 -2.19 8.08 13.64
C ASP A 144 -3.61 7.74 13.16
N GLU A 145 -4.61 8.52 13.61
CA GLU A 145 -6.00 8.37 13.14
C GLU A 145 -6.13 8.58 11.63
N LEU A 146 -5.47 9.60 11.08
CA LEU A 146 -5.42 9.81 9.63
C LEU A 146 -4.79 8.60 8.91
N GLY A 147 -3.70 8.05 9.45
CA GLY A 147 -3.05 6.85 8.92
C GLY A 147 -3.96 5.62 8.93
N LYS A 148 -4.81 5.45 9.95
CA LYS A 148 -5.80 4.36 10.00
C LYS A 148 -6.86 4.51 8.91
N VAL A 149 -7.35 5.72 8.63
CA VAL A 149 -8.30 5.96 7.54
C VAL A 149 -7.68 5.65 6.19
N PHE A 150 -6.42 6.05 5.95
CA PHE A 150 -5.67 5.67 4.75
C PHE A 150 -5.56 4.15 4.58
N LYS A 151 -5.20 3.44 5.64
CA LYS A 151 -5.10 1.98 5.64
C LYS A 151 -6.43 1.34 5.25
N ASN A 152 -7.51 1.77 5.86
CA ASN A 152 -8.85 1.24 5.59
C ASN A 152 -9.28 1.49 4.14
N LEU A 153 -8.99 2.67 3.60
CA LEU A 153 -9.29 3.00 2.21
C LEU A 153 -8.54 2.11 1.21
N THR A 154 -7.29 1.74 1.52
CA THR A 154 -6.48 0.89 0.64
C THR A 154 -6.85 -0.60 0.73
N VAL A 155 -7.31 -1.07 1.90
CA VAL A 155 -7.68 -2.49 2.12
C VAL A 155 -9.01 -2.85 1.44
N GLU A 156 -9.99 -1.95 1.45
CA GLU A 156 -11.31 -2.21 0.85
C GLU A 156 -11.30 -2.21 -0.69
N ASN A 157 -10.19 -1.81 -1.31
CA ASN A 157 -9.98 -1.90 -2.76
C ASN A 157 -9.77 -3.33 -3.30
N ILE A 158 -9.67 -4.34 -2.43
CA ILE A 158 -9.25 -5.70 -2.79
C ILE A 158 -10.44 -6.65 -3.02
N LYS A 159 -11.68 -6.19 -2.87
CA LYS A 159 -12.87 -7.06 -3.08
C LYS A 159 -13.61 -6.74 -4.36
#